data_45fd2f0373930b15a263122d70486d21
#
_entry.id   45fd2f0373930b15a263122d70486d21
#
_cell.length_a   1.000
_cell.length_b   1.000
_cell.length_c   1.000
_cell.angle_alpha   90.00
_cell.angle_beta   90.00
_cell.angle_gamma   90.00
#
_symmetry.space_group_name_H-M   'P 1'
#
loop_
_entity.id
_entity.type
_entity.pdbx_description
1 polymer ?
#
loop_
_entity_poly.entity_id
_entity_poly.type
_entity_poly.pdbx_seq_one_letter_code
_entity_poly.pdbx_strand_id
1 'polypeptide(L)'
;MKKIEAIIKPFKLDEVKEALQEVGLQGITVTEAKGFGRQKGHAELYRGAEYIVDFLPKVKIEIVIGDDLLDRAIDAIRRAAQTGRIGDGKIFVSNIEEAIRIRTGESGLDAI
;
A
#
# COMPACT_ATOMS: atom_id res chain seq x y z
N MET A 1 -15.91 9.19 1.83
CA MET A 1 -14.57 8.74 2.28
C MET A 1 -14.16 7.49 1.52
N LYS A 2 -12.91 7.43 1.16
CA LYS A 2 -12.33 6.30 0.45
C LYS A 2 -11.16 5.74 1.21
N LYS A 3 -11.03 4.43 1.20
CA LYS A 3 -9.84 3.74 1.68
C LYS A 3 -9.02 3.29 0.47
N ILE A 4 -7.74 3.61 0.50
CA ILE A 4 -6.77 3.10 -0.46
C ILE A 4 -5.91 2.06 0.27
N GLU A 5 -5.83 0.86 -0.31
CA GLU A 5 -4.85 -0.14 0.06
C GLU A 5 -3.89 -0.31 -1.10
N ALA A 6 -2.61 -0.06 -0.87
CA ALA A 6 -1.59 -0.23 -1.89
C ALA A 6 -0.61 -1.31 -1.45
N ILE A 7 -0.46 -2.33 -2.28
CA ILE A 7 0.53 -3.38 -2.07
C ILE A 7 1.70 -3.06 -2.99
N ILE A 8 2.86 -2.80 -2.42
CA ILE A 8 4.03 -2.31 -3.16
C ILE A 8 5.28 -3.11 -2.82
N LYS A 9 6.31 -2.93 -3.61
CA LYS A 9 7.65 -3.45 -3.30
C LYS A 9 8.20 -2.71 -2.08
N PRO A 10 8.85 -3.40 -1.13
CA PRO A 10 9.30 -2.77 0.13
C PRO A 10 10.23 -1.57 -0.08
N PHE A 11 11.14 -1.63 -1.05
CA PHE A 11 12.11 -0.56 -1.28
C PHE A 11 11.48 0.72 -1.86
N LYS A 12 10.21 0.68 -2.23
CA LYS A 12 9.47 1.85 -2.72
C LYS A 12 8.72 2.61 -1.61
N LEU A 13 8.74 2.09 -0.38
CA LEU A 13 7.95 2.69 0.70
C LEU A 13 8.28 4.16 0.95
N ASP A 14 9.56 4.50 1.03
CA ASP A 14 9.95 5.89 1.33
C ASP A 14 9.53 6.85 0.22
N GLU A 15 9.68 6.46 -1.04
CA GLU A 15 9.25 7.28 -2.18
C GLU A 15 7.73 7.50 -2.18
N VAL A 16 6.96 6.45 -1.88
CA VAL A 16 5.50 6.54 -1.80
C VAL A 16 5.08 7.44 -0.64
N LYS A 17 5.71 7.28 0.52
CA LYS A 17 5.45 8.13 1.67
C LYS A 17 5.68 9.60 1.35
N GLU A 18 6.81 9.94 0.73
CA GLU A 18 7.12 11.31 0.35
C GLU A 18 6.11 11.86 -0.66
N ALA A 19 5.74 11.06 -1.66
CA ALA A 19 4.76 11.46 -2.65
C ALA A 19 3.39 11.75 -2.02
N LEU A 20 2.97 10.95 -1.06
CA LEU A 20 1.72 11.17 -0.34
C LEU A 20 1.76 12.41 0.55
N GLN A 21 2.90 12.70 1.17
CA GLN A 21 3.08 13.92 1.95
C GLN A 21 2.97 15.17 1.06
N GLU A 22 3.48 15.13 -0.16
CA GLU A 22 3.35 16.22 -1.12
C GLU A 22 1.90 16.48 -1.54
N VAL A 23 1.07 15.45 -1.56
CA VAL A 23 -0.38 15.57 -1.81
C VAL A 23 -1.11 16.18 -0.61
N GLY A 24 -0.47 16.22 0.56
CA GLY A 24 -1.06 16.76 1.78
C GLY A 24 -1.54 15.71 2.76
N LEU A 25 -1.22 14.44 2.54
CA LEU A 25 -1.59 13.36 3.44
C LEU A 25 -0.58 13.26 4.58
N GLN A 26 -1.08 13.24 5.81
CA GLN A 26 -0.24 13.25 7.01
C GLN A 26 -0.17 11.90 7.71
N GLY A 27 -1.15 11.04 7.49
CA GLY A 27 -1.22 9.75 8.17
C GLY A 27 -1.31 8.60 7.19
N ILE A 28 -0.45 7.61 7.37
CA ILE A 28 -0.50 6.35 6.65
C ILE A 28 -0.29 5.21 7.65
N THR A 29 -0.93 4.09 7.39
CA THR A 29 -0.68 2.86 8.14
C THR A 29 0.09 1.89 7.24
N VAL A 30 1.17 1.35 7.76
CA VAL A 30 2.06 0.46 7.00
C VAL A 30 2.10 -0.90 7.67
N THR A 31 1.92 -1.94 6.89
CA THR A 31 2.00 -3.33 7.35
C THR A 31 2.94 -4.10 6.44
N GLU A 32 3.85 -4.85 7.04
CA GLU A 32 4.66 -5.80 6.27
C GLU A 32 3.78 -6.97 5.85
N ALA A 33 3.90 -7.36 4.58
CA ALA A 33 3.07 -8.41 4.00
C ALA A 33 3.93 -9.33 3.14
N LYS A 34 3.37 -10.47 2.79
CA LYS A 34 3.98 -11.40 1.83
C LYS A 34 3.00 -11.60 0.69
N GLY A 35 3.50 -11.50 -0.53
CA GLY A 35 2.70 -11.66 -1.72
C GLY A 35 3.05 -12.91 -2.49
N PHE A 36 2.04 -13.51 -3.06
CA PHE A 36 2.17 -14.60 -4.04
C PHE A 36 1.47 -14.13 -5.33
N GLY A 37 2.15 -14.29 -6.45
CA GLY A 37 1.56 -13.86 -7.71
C GLY A 37 2.46 -14.16 -8.89
N ARG A 38 2.39 -13.31 -9.92
CA ARG A 38 3.18 -13.49 -11.14
C ARG A 38 4.67 -13.33 -10.94
N GLN A 39 5.08 -12.52 -9.96
CA GLN A 39 6.48 -12.39 -9.59
C GLN A 39 6.89 -13.65 -8.84
N LYS A 40 7.66 -14.50 -9.49
CA LYS A 40 8.15 -15.73 -8.86
C LYS A 40 9.30 -15.42 -7.92
N GLY A 41 9.34 -16.14 -6.80
CA GLY A 41 10.49 -16.14 -5.94
C GLY A 41 11.69 -16.86 -6.58
N HIS A 42 12.78 -16.90 -5.86
CA HIS A 42 13.97 -17.64 -6.30
C HIS A 42 13.93 -19.07 -5.77
N ALA A 43 14.65 -19.96 -6.45
CA ALA A 43 14.81 -21.34 -5.98
C ALA A 43 15.81 -21.41 -4.84
N GLU A 44 15.50 -22.22 -3.84
CA GLU A 44 16.39 -22.50 -2.71
C GLU A 44 16.60 -24.01 -2.57
N LEU A 45 17.80 -24.39 -2.12
CA LEU A 45 18.10 -25.78 -1.81
C LEU A 45 17.89 -26.04 -0.32
N TYR A 46 17.13 -27.07 -0.02
CA TYR A 46 16.92 -27.51 1.35
C TYR A 46 16.97 -29.04 1.40
N ARG A 47 17.91 -29.61 2.19
CA ARG A 47 18.12 -31.06 2.29
C ARG A 47 18.32 -31.75 0.95
N GLY A 48 19.01 -31.07 0.01
CA GLY A 48 19.27 -31.61 -1.31
C GLY A 48 18.10 -31.51 -2.30
N ALA A 49 16.98 -30.96 -1.88
CA ALA A 49 15.82 -30.71 -2.75
C ALA A 49 15.72 -29.22 -3.06
N GLU A 50 15.35 -28.90 -4.29
CA GLU A 50 15.12 -27.54 -4.73
C GLU A 50 13.68 -27.12 -4.42
N TYR A 51 13.53 -25.98 -3.76
CA TYR A 51 12.23 -25.37 -3.47
C TYR A 51 12.12 -24.03 -4.17
N ILE A 52 10.96 -23.75 -4.73
CA ILE A 52 10.64 -22.44 -5.27
C ILE A 52 10.01 -21.63 -4.15
N VAL A 53 10.57 -20.44 -3.88
CA VAL A 53 10.01 -19.51 -2.90
C VAL A 53 8.94 -18.71 -3.60
N ASP A 54 7.67 -19.03 -3.30
CA ASP A 54 6.51 -18.41 -3.96
C ASP A 54 6.10 -17.10 -3.31
N PHE A 55 6.39 -16.92 -2.01
CA PHE A 55 6.02 -15.72 -1.27
C PHE A 55 7.18 -14.73 -1.22
N LEU A 56 6.91 -13.51 -1.61
CA LEU A 56 7.88 -12.42 -1.60
C LEU A 56 7.43 -11.33 -0.64
N PRO A 57 8.39 -10.64 0.02
CA PRO A 57 8.05 -9.54 0.90
C PRO A 57 7.39 -8.41 0.11
N LYS A 58 6.36 -7.85 0.70
CA LYS A 58 5.61 -6.69 0.21
C LYS A 58 5.33 -5.77 1.39
N VAL A 59 4.91 -4.57 1.07
CA VAL A 59 4.42 -3.61 2.07
C VAL A 59 3.00 -3.23 1.68
N LYS A 60 2.09 -3.24 2.64
CA LYS A 60 0.73 -2.75 2.48
C LYS A 60 0.62 -1.38 3.14
N ILE A 61 0.19 -0.40 2.37
CA ILE A 61 -0.10 0.95 2.84
C ILE A 61 -1.61 1.12 2.84
N GLU A 62 -2.16 1.59 3.96
CA GLU A 62 -3.57 1.93 4.07
C GLU A 62 -3.72 3.41 4.40
N ILE A 63 -4.57 4.09 3.66
CA ILE A 63 -4.97 5.47 3.93
C ILE A 63 -6.47 5.61 3.75
N VAL A 64 -7.07 6.48 4.55
CA VAL A 64 -8.49 6.87 4.38
C VAL A 64 -8.52 8.37 4.13
N ILE A 65 -9.17 8.78 3.06
CA ILE A 65 -9.17 10.16 2.59
C ILE A 65 -10.54 10.59 2.12
N GLY A 66 -10.72 11.90 1.99
CA GLY A 66 -11.90 12.44 1.32
C GLY A 66 -11.87 12.13 -0.17
N ASP A 67 -13.05 12.09 -0.78
CA ASP A 67 -13.19 11.75 -2.20
C ASP A 67 -12.44 12.73 -3.12
N ASP A 68 -12.31 13.98 -2.70
CA ASP A 68 -11.62 15.02 -3.46
C ASP A 68 -10.13 14.79 -3.66
N LEU A 69 -9.50 14.02 -2.77
CA LEU A 69 -8.07 13.70 -2.85
C LEU A 69 -7.77 12.38 -3.55
N LEU A 70 -8.79 11.60 -3.86
CA LEU A 70 -8.61 10.22 -4.32
C LEU A 70 -7.70 10.10 -5.54
N ASP A 71 -8.02 10.85 -6.60
CA ASP A 71 -7.28 10.74 -7.86
C ASP A 71 -5.82 11.16 -7.72
N ARG A 72 -5.57 12.23 -6.94
CA ARG A 72 -4.20 12.69 -6.69
C ARG A 72 -3.40 11.70 -5.87
N ALA A 73 -4.04 11.08 -4.88
CA ALA A 73 -3.38 10.08 -4.05
C ALA A 73 -3.04 8.82 -4.85
N ILE A 74 -3.96 8.33 -5.67
CA ILE A 74 -3.72 7.18 -6.54
C ILE A 74 -2.57 7.46 -7.51
N ASP A 75 -2.59 8.62 -8.16
CA ASP A 75 -1.53 9.00 -9.10
C ASP A 75 -0.17 9.09 -8.41
N ALA A 76 -0.11 9.69 -7.22
CA ALA A 76 1.11 9.81 -6.44
C ALA A 76 1.69 8.43 -6.09
N ILE A 77 0.86 7.51 -5.61
CA ILE A 77 1.29 6.15 -5.27
C ILE A 77 1.78 5.42 -6.52
N ARG A 78 1.00 5.48 -7.59
CA ARG A 78 1.32 4.77 -8.82
C ARG A 78 2.66 5.20 -9.39
N ARG A 79 2.90 6.50 -9.48
CA ARG A 79 4.17 7.03 -10.02
C ARG A 79 5.36 6.68 -9.13
N ALA A 80 5.20 6.81 -7.82
CA ALA A 80 6.29 6.53 -6.88
C ALA A 80 6.62 5.04 -6.77
N ALA A 81 5.62 4.16 -6.88
CA ALA A 81 5.79 2.71 -6.70
C ALA A 81 6.18 1.98 -7.99
N GLN A 82 5.95 2.57 -9.14
CA GLN A 82 6.13 1.92 -10.43
C GLN A 82 7.61 1.68 -10.76
N THR A 83 7.95 0.45 -11.13
CA THR A 83 9.25 0.12 -11.72
C THR A 83 9.12 -0.32 -13.18
N GLY A 84 7.91 -0.66 -13.61
CA GLY A 84 7.62 -1.24 -14.93
C GLY A 84 7.83 -2.74 -15.00
N ARG A 85 8.18 -3.38 -13.88
CA ARG A 85 8.43 -4.82 -13.82
C ARG A 85 7.27 -5.53 -13.13
N ILE A 86 7.14 -6.82 -13.41
CA ILE A 86 6.18 -7.68 -12.72
C ILE A 86 6.47 -7.63 -11.21
N GLY A 87 5.41 -7.55 -10.42
CA GLY A 87 5.52 -7.48 -8.98
C GLY A 87 5.43 -6.07 -8.40
N ASP A 88 5.18 -5.06 -9.22
CA ASP A 88 5.01 -3.67 -8.75
C ASP A 88 3.87 -3.51 -7.76
N GLY A 89 2.88 -4.39 -7.83
CA GLY A 89 1.77 -4.39 -6.89
C GLY A 89 0.49 -3.84 -7.46
N LYS A 90 -0.44 -3.55 -6.56
CA LYS A 90 -1.79 -3.09 -6.93
C LYS A 90 -2.29 -2.07 -5.93
N ILE A 91 -3.22 -1.27 -6.39
CA ILE A 91 -3.95 -0.30 -5.57
C ILE A 91 -5.41 -0.71 -5.57
N PHE A 92 -5.99 -0.84 -4.38
CA PHE A 92 -7.40 -1.14 -4.20
C PHE A 92 -8.08 0.04 -3.54
N VAL A 93 -9.28 0.36 -3.99
CA VAL A 93 -10.07 1.47 -3.45
C VAL A 93 -11.41 0.92 -3.00
N SER A 94 -11.83 1.29 -1.80
CA SER A 94 -13.12 0.92 -1.26
C SER A 94 -13.78 2.11 -0.57
N ASN A 95 -15.10 2.05 -0.45
CA ASN A 95 -15.85 3.05 0.30
C ASN A 95 -15.73 2.79 1.80
N ILE A 96 -15.55 3.86 2.57
CA ILE A 96 -15.59 3.82 4.02
C ILE A 96 -16.90 4.46 4.48
N GLU A 97 -17.68 3.69 5.22
CA GLU A 97 -18.98 4.15 5.73
C GLU A 97 -18.81 5.10 6.89
N GLU A 98 -17.87 4.83 7.78
CA GLU A 98 -17.68 5.64 8.98
C GLU A 98 -16.21 5.60 9.42
N ALA A 99 -15.74 6.73 9.95
CA ALA A 99 -14.44 6.84 10.62
C ALA A 99 -14.66 7.55 11.95
N ILE A 100 -14.03 7.05 13.00
CA ILE A 100 -14.13 7.64 14.32
C ILE A 100 -12.73 7.77 14.89
N ARG A 101 -12.36 8.97 15.31
CA ARG A 101 -11.08 9.21 15.97
C ARG A 101 -11.16 8.77 17.42
N ILE A 102 -10.32 7.85 17.81
CA ILE A 102 -10.37 7.25 19.15
C ILE A 102 -10.19 8.31 20.25
N ARG A 103 -9.20 9.20 20.07
CA ARG A 103 -8.87 10.19 21.10
C ARG A 103 -9.98 11.19 21.36
N THR A 104 -10.66 11.65 20.30
CA THR A 104 -11.61 12.76 20.39
C THR A 104 -13.07 12.36 20.22
N GLY A 105 -13.33 11.20 19.64
CA GLY A 105 -14.69 10.80 19.26
C GLY A 105 -15.23 11.50 18.03
N GLU A 106 -14.43 12.33 17.35
CA GLU A 106 -14.84 12.96 16.10
C GLU A 106 -15.13 11.89 15.05
N SER A 107 -16.11 12.15 14.20
CA SER A 107 -16.58 11.19 13.20
C SER A 107 -16.56 11.76 11.79
N GLY A 108 -16.64 10.88 10.81
CA GLY A 108 -16.68 11.26 9.41
C GLY A 108 -15.39 11.93 8.95
N LEU A 109 -15.51 12.95 8.11
CA LEU A 109 -14.36 13.68 7.56
C LEU A 109 -13.50 14.35 8.64
N ASP A 110 -14.09 14.71 9.77
CA ASP A 110 -13.35 15.31 10.88
C ASP A 110 -12.43 14.30 11.59
N ALA A 111 -12.67 13.01 11.38
CA ALA A 111 -11.89 11.93 11.98
C ALA A 111 -10.66 11.52 11.17
N ILE A 112 -10.55 12.01 9.95
CA ILE A 112 -9.47 11.62 9.04
C ILE A 112 -8.55 12.76 8.67
#